data_7e08f85153ad8d0df054612dc4ccc759
#
_entry.id   7e08f85153ad8d0df054612dc4ccc759
#
_cell.length_a   1.000
_cell.length_b   1.000
_cell.length_c   1.000
_cell.angle_alpha   90.00
_cell.angle_beta   90.00
_cell.angle_gamma   90.00
#
_symmetry.space_group_name_H-M   'P 1'
#
loop_
_entity.id
_entity.type
_entity.pdbx_description
1 polymer ?
#
loop_
_entity_poly.entity_id
_entity_poly.type
_entity_poly.pdbx_seq_one_letter_code
_entity_poly.pdbx_strand_id
1 'polypeptide(L)'
;MSHLIAPSLLASDFANLQKECEMINSSDADWYHLDVMDGVFVPNISFGIPVIKYINKHTLKPLDVHLMIVEPERYIVDFKNVGANILTVHIEASKHLHRTLQAIKQEGMKAGVALNPHTAVEQLEPVLEETDLVCMMSVNPGFGGQAFIEGTYRKVEKLKSMIVKAGLDTKIEIDGGVTSKYARKLIDCGADVLVAGSFVFKSENPIQTISELKKI
;
A
#
# COMPACT_ATOMS: atom_id res chain seq x y z
N MET A 1 -3.46 -18.89 5.43
CA MET A 1 -4.22 -17.65 5.75
C MET A 1 -4.67 -17.06 4.42
N SER A 2 -5.87 -16.47 4.35
CA SER A 2 -6.31 -15.80 3.12
C SER A 2 -5.56 -14.47 2.99
N HIS A 3 -5.08 -14.14 1.79
CA HIS A 3 -4.48 -12.85 1.48
C HIS A 3 -5.54 -11.72 1.54
N LEU A 4 -5.06 -10.48 1.63
CA LEU A 4 -5.89 -9.28 1.70
C LEU A 4 -5.90 -8.55 0.35
N ILE A 5 -7.01 -7.86 0.05
CA ILE A 5 -7.17 -7.03 -1.16
C ILE A 5 -7.38 -5.57 -0.75
N ALA A 6 -6.57 -4.68 -1.29
CA ALA A 6 -6.60 -3.25 -1.07
C ALA A 6 -6.75 -2.50 -2.41
N PRO A 7 -7.99 -2.14 -2.84
CA PRO A 7 -8.18 -1.32 -4.03
C PRO A 7 -7.55 0.06 -3.87
N SER A 8 -6.69 0.48 -4.84
CA SER A 8 -6.08 1.82 -4.83
C SER A 8 -7.02 2.84 -5.46
N LEU A 9 -7.44 3.81 -4.66
CA LEU A 9 -8.28 4.93 -5.11
C LEU A 9 -7.58 5.86 -6.11
N LEU A 10 -6.28 5.74 -6.32
CA LEU A 10 -5.57 6.48 -7.38
C LEU A 10 -6.15 6.21 -8.78
N ALA A 11 -6.76 5.04 -8.99
CA ALA A 11 -7.36 4.64 -10.27
C ALA A 11 -8.88 4.88 -10.34
N SER A 12 -9.51 5.43 -9.28
CA SER A 12 -10.95 5.68 -9.20
C SER A 12 -11.37 6.95 -9.93
N ASP A 13 -12.67 7.18 -10.04
CA ASP A 13 -13.25 8.45 -10.51
C ASP A 13 -13.24 9.48 -9.37
N PHE A 14 -12.29 10.40 -9.38
CA PHE A 14 -12.16 11.45 -8.36
C PHE A 14 -13.34 12.43 -8.31
N ALA A 15 -14.13 12.54 -9.39
CA ALA A 15 -15.34 13.34 -9.39
C ALA A 15 -16.50 12.69 -8.62
N ASN A 16 -16.40 11.36 -8.36
CA ASN A 16 -17.43 10.54 -7.70
C ASN A 16 -16.90 9.70 -6.54
N LEU A 17 -15.92 10.19 -5.79
CA LEU A 17 -15.23 9.43 -4.74
C LEU A 17 -16.15 8.78 -3.70
N GLN A 18 -17.26 9.42 -3.33
CA GLN A 18 -18.23 8.81 -2.42
C GLN A 18 -18.79 7.50 -3.00
N LYS A 19 -19.20 7.50 -4.27
CA LYS A 19 -19.72 6.31 -4.96
C LYS A 19 -18.67 5.20 -5.03
N GLU A 20 -17.40 5.57 -5.25
CA GLU A 20 -16.30 4.62 -5.27
C GLU A 20 -16.05 4.01 -3.86
N CYS A 21 -16.16 4.80 -2.81
CA CYS A 21 -16.11 4.29 -1.44
C CYS A 21 -17.27 3.34 -1.14
N GLU A 22 -18.48 3.66 -1.53
CA GLU A 22 -19.67 2.81 -1.35
C GLU A 22 -19.50 1.46 -2.09
N MET A 23 -18.93 1.48 -3.30
CA MET A 23 -18.60 0.29 -4.08
C MET A 23 -17.58 -0.60 -3.32
N ILE A 24 -16.47 -0.02 -2.82
CA ILE A 24 -15.47 -0.78 -2.06
C ILE A 24 -16.05 -1.31 -0.75
N ASN A 25 -16.89 -0.54 -0.04
CA ASN A 25 -17.55 -0.99 1.19
C ASN A 25 -18.41 -2.24 0.96
N SER A 26 -19.10 -2.31 -0.18
CA SER A 26 -19.98 -3.44 -0.54
C SER A 26 -19.24 -4.64 -1.13
N SER A 27 -17.93 -4.54 -1.38
CA SER A 27 -17.10 -5.60 -1.96
C SER A 27 -16.37 -6.44 -0.89
N ASP A 28 -15.68 -7.51 -1.34
CA ASP A 28 -14.80 -8.35 -0.52
C ASP A 28 -13.42 -7.72 -0.27
N ALA A 29 -13.21 -6.44 -0.58
CA ALA A 29 -11.98 -5.71 -0.24
C ALA A 29 -11.78 -5.65 1.27
N ASP A 30 -10.52 -5.67 1.71
CA ASP A 30 -10.17 -5.61 3.13
C ASP A 30 -9.79 -4.20 3.58
N TRP A 31 -9.09 -3.44 2.74
CA TRP A 31 -8.59 -2.11 3.02
C TRP A 31 -8.89 -1.14 1.86
N TYR A 32 -8.71 0.16 2.11
CA TYR A 32 -8.55 1.18 1.07
C TYR A 32 -7.08 1.51 0.95
N HIS A 33 -6.51 1.47 -0.24
CA HIS A 33 -5.16 1.95 -0.50
C HIS A 33 -5.18 3.37 -1.06
N LEU A 34 -4.44 4.27 -0.42
CA LEU A 34 -4.47 5.71 -0.69
C LEU A 34 -3.07 6.22 -1.04
N ASP A 35 -2.82 6.43 -2.33
CA ASP A 35 -1.54 6.88 -2.88
C ASP A 35 -1.42 8.41 -2.82
N VAL A 36 -0.64 8.93 -1.88
CA VAL A 36 -0.37 10.36 -1.69
C VAL A 36 0.94 10.74 -2.37
N MET A 37 0.88 11.70 -3.30
CA MET A 37 2.01 12.13 -4.13
C MET A 37 2.15 13.64 -4.11
N ASP A 38 3.41 14.13 -4.00
CA ASP A 38 3.74 15.56 -3.84
C ASP A 38 4.35 16.23 -5.07
N GLY A 39 4.61 15.48 -6.15
CA GLY A 39 5.27 15.98 -7.36
C GLY A 39 6.78 16.20 -7.19
N VAL A 40 7.36 15.81 -6.05
CA VAL A 40 8.80 15.93 -5.76
C VAL A 40 9.46 14.56 -5.64
N PHE A 41 8.93 13.69 -4.76
CA PHE A 41 9.42 12.32 -4.64
C PHE A 41 9.09 11.51 -5.90
N VAL A 42 7.91 11.74 -6.48
CA VAL A 42 7.46 11.16 -7.75
C VAL A 42 7.00 12.27 -8.70
N PRO A 43 7.09 12.08 -10.05
CA PRO A 43 6.74 13.11 -11.03
C PRO A 43 5.21 13.22 -11.25
N ASN A 44 4.43 13.13 -10.19
CA ASN A 44 2.97 13.25 -10.21
C ASN A 44 2.47 13.82 -8.89
N ILE A 45 1.32 14.51 -8.93
CA ILE A 45 0.58 14.99 -7.75
C ILE A 45 -0.78 14.27 -7.75
N SER A 46 -1.15 13.64 -6.64
CA SER A 46 -2.43 12.96 -6.52
C SER A 46 -3.42 13.76 -5.65
N PHE A 47 -3.64 13.31 -4.45
CA PHE A 47 -4.49 13.94 -3.45
C PHE A 47 -3.81 13.84 -2.08
N GLY A 48 -4.35 14.55 -1.09
CA GLY A 48 -3.76 14.57 0.25
C GLY A 48 -4.82 14.69 1.35
N ILE A 49 -4.40 15.21 2.49
CA ILE A 49 -5.14 15.32 3.74
C ILE A 49 -6.60 15.78 3.57
N PRO A 50 -6.91 16.86 2.80
CA PRO A 50 -8.29 17.32 2.65
C PRO A 50 -9.21 16.27 2.02
N VAL A 51 -8.73 15.54 1.01
CA VAL A 51 -9.50 14.50 0.31
C VAL A 51 -9.66 13.27 1.20
N ILE A 52 -8.59 12.81 1.86
CA ILE A 52 -8.61 11.66 2.77
C ILE A 52 -9.59 11.88 3.92
N LYS A 53 -9.67 13.09 4.45
CA LYS A 53 -10.67 13.46 5.46
C LYS A 53 -12.11 13.18 5.00
N TYR A 54 -12.41 13.39 3.72
CA TYR A 54 -13.75 13.08 3.16
C TYR A 54 -13.92 11.60 2.85
N ILE A 55 -12.89 10.92 2.35
CA ILE A 55 -12.88 9.47 2.16
C ILE A 55 -13.20 8.78 3.48
N ASN A 56 -12.54 9.17 4.58
CA ASN A 56 -12.74 8.57 5.91
C ASN A 56 -14.19 8.67 6.42
N LYS A 57 -14.96 9.65 5.97
CA LYS A 57 -16.40 9.75 6.32
C LYS A 57 -17.28 8.71 5.63
N HIS A 58 -16.82 8.16 4.54
CA HIS A 58 -17.57 7.24 3.68
C HIS A 58 -17.03 5.82 3.71
N THR A 59 -15.88 5.57 4.37
CA THR A 59 -15.29 4.23 4.48
C THR A 59 -15.77 3.49 5.70
N LEU A 60 -15.93 2.16 5.55
CA LEU A 60 -16.19 1.20 6.63
C LEU A 60 -15.01 0.26 6.87
N LYS A 61 -13.91 0.45 6.14
CA LYS A 61 -12.72 -0.43 6.16
C LYS A 61 -11.47 0.41 6.46
N PRO A 62 -10.39 -0.21 6.95
CA PRO A 62 -9.15 0.50 7.26
C PRO A 62 -8.58 1.29 6.08
N LEU A 63 -8.03 2.46 6.38
CA LEU A 63 -7.26 3.28 5.45
C LEU A 63 -5.78 2.93 5.56
N ASP A 64 -5.24 2.40 4.49
CA ASP A 64 -3.83 2.16 4.25
C ASP A 64 -3.30 3.30 3.39
N VAL A 65 -2.50 4.19 4.01
CA VAL A 65 -2.01 5.43 3.39
C VAL A 65 -0.55 5.26 3.00
N HIS A 66 -0.29 5.31 1.70
CA HIS A 66 1.03 5.19 1.11
C HIS A 66 1.57 6.57 0.71
N LEU A 67 2.64 7.02 1.37
CA LEU A 67 3.23 8.34 1.19
C LEU A 67 4.39 8.32 0.20
N MET A 68 4.14 8.71 -1.02
CA MET A 68 5.15 9.02 -2.05
C MET A 68 5.48 10.51 -2.03
N ILE A 69 5.99 10.98 -0.88
CA ILE A 69 6.31 12.39 -0.61
C ILE A 69 7.68 12.51 0.06
N VAL A 70 8.32 13.66 -0.09
CA VAL A 70 9.54 13.99 0.66
C VAL A 70 9.22 14.37 2.11
N GLU A 71 10.15 14.08 3.04
CA GLU A 71 10.03 14.39 4.48
C GLU A 71 8.68 13.94 5.09
N PRO A 72 8.26 12.65 4.90
CA PRO A 72 6.94 12.17 5.31
C PRO A 72 6.69 12.27 6.81
N GLU A 73 7.76 12.28 7.64
CA GLU A 73 7.71 12.42 9.09
C GLU A 73 7.03 13.70 9.56
N ARG A 74 6.96 14.72 8.72
CA ARG A 74 6.30 16.01 9.05
C ARG A 74 4.78 15.90 9.15
N TYR A 75 4.18 14.88 8.56
CA TYR A 75 2.73 14.77 8.36
C TYR A 75 2.09 13.62 9.12
N ILE A 76 2.85 12.90 9.98
CA ILE A 76 2.37 11.71 10.70
C ILE A 76 1.09 12.02 11.49
N VAL A 77 1.10 13.09 12.30
CA VAL A 77 -0.05 13.52 13.12
C VAL A 77 -1.24 13.93 12.24
N ASP A 78 -0.97 14.61 11.12
CA ASP A 78 -2.03 15.04 10.21
C ASP A 78 -2.75 13.85 9.56
N PHE A 79 -2.00 12.82 9.11
CA PHE A 79 -2.60 11.62 8.56
C PHE A 79 -3.34 10.81 9.61
N LYS A 80 -2.84 10.74 10.85
CA LYS A 80 -3.60 10.16 11.97
C LYS A 80 -4.94 10.85 12.17
N ASN A 81 -4.94 12.19 12.17
CA ASN A 81 -6.14 12.99 12.41
C ASN A 81 -7.20 12.86 11.30
N VAL A 82 -6.82 12.46 10.10
CA VAL A 82 -7.77 12.18 9.01
C VAL A 82 -8.14 10.71 8.86
N GLY A 83 -7.68 9.86 9.80
CA GLY A 83 -8.18 8.48 9.96
C GLY A 83 -7.29 7.40 9.37
N ALA A 84 -6.02 7.67 9.05
CA ALA A 84 -5.08 6.63 8.65
C ALA A 84 -4.97 5.53 9.72
N ASN A 85 -5.09 4.28 9.32
CA ASN A 85 -4.90 3.11 10.17
C ASN A 85 -3.51 2.50 9.99
N ILE A 86 -2.99 2.57 8.76
CA ILE A 86 -1.64 2.18 8.37
C ILE A 86 -1.04 3.40 7.67
N LEU A 87 0.20 3.74 8.01
CA LEU A 87 0.93 4.82 7.35
C LEU A 87 2.27 4.28 6.85
N THR A 88 2.39 4.23 5.53
CA THR A 88 3.55 3.67 4.82
C THR A 88 4.39 4.78 4.23
N VAL A 89 5.69 4.82 4.59
CA VAL A 89 6.67 5.79 4.10
C VAL A 89 7.74 5.10 3.27
N HIS A 90 8.25 5.73 2.23
CA HIS A 90 9.38 5.20 1.47
C HIS A 90 10.68 5.27 2.27
N ILE A 91 11.45 4.18 2.29
CA ILE A 91 12.79 4.18 2.88
C ILE A 91 13.67 5.25 2.24
N GLU A 92 13.50 5.49 0.94
CA GLU A 92 14.26 6.47 0.16
C GLU A 92 13.89 7.93 0.50
N ALA A 93 12.73 8.16 1.11
CA ALA A 93 12.23 9.50 1.47
C ALA A 93 12.48 9.87 2.94
N SER A 94 12.75 8.90 3.82
CA SER A 94 12.91 9.12 5.25
C SER A 94 14.38 9.11 5.67
N LYS A 95 14.91 10.24 6.13
CA LYS A 95 16.32 10.37 6.58
C LYS A 95 16.60 9.57 7.86
N HIS A 96 15.61 9.40 8.72
CA HIS A 96 15.71 8.73 10.02
C HIS A 96 14.59 7.70 10.15
N LEU A 97 14.58 6.71 9.25
CA LEU A 97 13.48 5.75 9.10
C LEU A 97 13.05 5.10 10.43
N HIS A 98 14.01 4.62 11.24
CA HIS A 98 13.68 4.01 12.53
C HIS A 98 12.87 4.95 13.44
N ARG A 99 13.27 6.22 13.56
CA ARG A 99 12.53 7.24 14.33
C ARG A 99 11.15 7.49 13.74
N THR A 100 11.04 7.54 12.41
CA THR A 100 9.78 7.76 11.71
C THR A 100 8.79 6.63 12.00
N LEU A 101 9.23 5.36 11.94
CA LEU A 101 8.39 4.21 12.27
C LEU A 101 7.91 4.24 13.73
N GLN A 102 8.79 4.54 14.66
CA GLN A 102 8.41 4.70 16.06
C GLN A 102 7.38 5.82 16.26
N ALA A 103 7.55 6.96 15.59
CA ALA A 103 6.59 8.07 15.66
C ALA A 103 5.20 7.67 15.10
N ILE A 104 5.15 6.89 14.00
CA ILE A 104 3.89 6.36 13.46
C ILE A 104 3.20 5.44 14.49
N LYS A 105 3.95 4.54 15.12
CA LYS A 105 3.42 3.65 16.17
C LYS A 105 2.95 4.41 17.41
N GLN A 106 3.66 5.44 17.82
CA GLN A 106 3.28 6.31 18.94
C GLN A 106 1.93 7.00 18.73
N GLU A 107 1.61 7.35 17.48
CA GLU A 107 0.30 7.88 17.11
C GLU A 107 -0.78 6.77 16.98
N GLY A 108 -0.46 5.51 17.28
CA GLY A 108 -1.39 4.39 17.26
C GLY A 108 -1.78 3.91 15.86
N MET A 109 -0.96 4.19 14.85
CA MET A 109 -1.05 3.60 13.50
C MET A 109 -0.11 2.41 13.36
N LYS A 110 -0.40 1.52 12.40
CA LYS A 110 0.59 0.54 11.95
C LYS A 110 1.64 1.23 11.08
N ALA A 111 2.91 0.91 11.33
CA ALA A 111 4.03 1.50 10.61
C ALA A 111 4.42 0.66 9.40
N GLY A 112 4.28 1.26 8.20
CA GLY A 112 4.67 0.66 6.92
C GLY A 112 5.94 1.26 6.34
N VAL A 113 6.71 0.43 5.61
CA VAL A 113 7.87 0.87 4.82
C VAL A 113 7.67 0.46 3.36
N ALA A 114 7.76 1.42 2.44
CA ALA A 114 7.76 1.14 1.01
C ALA A 114 9.19 1.08 0.46
N LEU A 115 9.41 0.19 -0.51
CA LEU A 115 10.67 0.00 -1.25
C LEU A 115 10.46 0.18 -2.74
N ASN A 116 11.23 1.06 -3.36
CA ASN A 116 11.30 1.16 -4.82
C ASN A 116 11.80 -0.15 -5.46
N PRO A 117 11.52 -0.40 -6.76
CA PRO A 117 11.95 -1.62 -7.43
C PRO A 117 13.47 -1.89 -7.32
N HIS A 118 14.30 -0.85 -7.36
CA HIS A 118 15.77 -0.95 -7.30
C HIS A 118 16.33 -1.09 -5.87
N THR A 119 15.55 -0.79 -4.83
CA THR A 119 16.02 -0.82 -3.43
C THR A 119 16.06 -2.25 -2.90
N ALA A 120 17.19 -2.66 -2.35
CA ALA A 120 17.39 -4.01 -1.84
C ALA A 120 16.63 -4.24 -0.51
N VAL A 121 15.99 -5.40 -0.36
CA VAL A 121 15.19 -5.73 0.85
C VAL A 121 16.03 -5.85 2.13
N GLU A 122 17.33 -6.12 2.02
CA GLU A 122 18.28 -6.20 3.13
C GLU A 122 18.42 -4.88 3.89
N GLN A 123 18.10 -3.77 3.25
CA GLN A 123 18.10 -2.45 3.91
C GLN A 123 17.03 -2.35 5.01
N LEU A 124 16.06 -3.26 5.03
CA LEU A 124 15.05 -3.33 6.08
C LEU A 124 15.54 -4.04 7.35
N GLU A 125 16.62 -4.84 7.27
CA GLU A 125 17.09 -5.66 8.41
C GLU A 125 17.20 -4.85 9.72
N PRO A 126 17.78 -3.63 9.75
CA PRO A 126 17.91 -2.84 10.97
C PRO A 126 16.60 -2.28 11.55
N VAL A 127 15.51 -2.29 10.77
CA VAL A 127 14.21 -1.68 11.13
C VAL A 127 13.04 -2.65 11.05
N LEU A 128 13.30 -3.91 10.72
CA LEU A 128 12.24 -4.88 10.44
C LEU A 128 11.36 -5.16 11.68
N GLU A 129 11.95 -5.15 12.89
CA GLU A 129 11.22 -5.31 14.16
C GLU A 129 10.24 -4.16 14.44
N GLU A 130 10.52 -2.97 13.91
CA GLU A 130 9.64 -1.80 14.02
C GLU A 130 8.58 -1.74 12.90
N THR A 131 8.65 -2.65 11.92
CA THR A 131 7.83 -2.58 10.70
C THR A 131 6.65 -3.55 10.78
N ASP A 132 5.41 -3.02 10.67
CA ASP A 132 4.20 -3.84 10.64
C ASP A 132 3.82 -4.26 9.21
N LEU A 133 4.23 -3.47 8.20
CA LEU A 133 3.93 -3.68 6.77
C LEU A 133 5.12 -3.28 5.91
N VAL A 134 5.48 -4.10 4.93
CA VAL A 134 6.41 -3.71 3.85
C VAL A 134 5.65 -3.64 2.53
N CYS A 135 5.53 -2.43 1.97
CA CYS A 135 4.97 -2.20 0.65
C CYS A 135 6.08 -2.34 -0.41
N MET A 136 6.03 -3.44 -1.15
CA MET A 136 6.97 -3.72 -2.22
C MET A 136 6.44 -3.15 -3.53
N MET A 137 7.11 -2.10 -4.04
CA MET A 137 6.77 -1.57 -5.36
C MET A 137 7.11 -2.58 -6.44
N SER A 138 6.12 -2.95 -7.22
CA SER A 138 6.25 -3.80 -8.42
C SER A 138 6.16 -3.02 -9.73
N VAL A 139 6.14 -1.70 -9.63
CA VAL A 139 6.32 -0.70 -10.70
C VAL A 139 7.14 0.46 -10.14
N ASN A 140 7.60 1.38 -10.98
CA ASN A 140 8.14 2.64 -10.47
C ASN A 140 6.98 3.49 -9.90
N PRO A 141 7.10 4.02 -8.66
CA PRO A 141 6.02 4.82 -8.06
C PRO A 141 5.73 6.09 -8.88
N GLY A 142 4.47 6.57 -8.80
CA GLY A 142 4.04 7.83 -9.41
C GLY A 142 2.85 7.73 -10.37
N PHE A 143 2.63 6.60 -11.04
CA PHE A 143 1.52 6.43 -11.99
C PHE A 143 0.90 5.05 -11.90
N GLY A 144 -0.43 4.99 -12.03
CA GLY A 144 -1.16 3.74 -12.17
C GLY A 144 -1.06 3.13 -13.58
N GLY A 145 -1.43 1.85 -13.73
CA GLY A 145 -1.55 1.16 -15.01
C GLY A 145 -0.24 0.77 -15.69
N GLN A 146 0.87 0.75 -14.96
CA GLN A 146 2.18 0.33 -15.46
C GLN A 146 2.30 -1.20 -15.54
N ALA A 147 3.26 -1.67 -16.37
CA ALA A 147 3.60 -3.08 -16.48
C ALA A 147 4.31 -3.59 -15.21
N PHE A 148 3.90 -4.77 -14.74
CA PHE A 148 4.46 -5.43 -13.57
C PHE A 148 5.95 -5.80 -13.77
N ILE A 149 6.79 -5.53 -12.80
CA ILE A 149 8.22 -5.86 -12.80
C ILE A 149 8.42 -7.27 -12.19
N GLU A 150 8.72 -8.27 -13.01
CA GLU A 150 8.81 -9.67 -12.57
C GLU A 150 9.92 -9.93 -11.53
N GLY A 151 10.94 -9.08 -11.46
CA GLY A 151 11.97 -9.13 -10.41
C GLY A 151 11.41 -9.05 -8.98
N THR A 152 10.19 -8.55 -8.83
CA THR A 152 9.47 -8.43 -7.55
C THR A 152 9.29 -9.78 -6.87
N TYR A 153 9.04 -10.86 -7.58
CA TYR A 153 8.88 -12.21 -6.99
C TYR A 153 10.07 -12.59 -6.10
N ARG A 154 11.29 -12.46 -6.62
CA ARG A 154 12.51 -12.78 -5.86
C ARG A 154 12.69 -11.90 -4.63
N LYS A 155 12.30 -10.62 -4.72
CA LYS A 155 12.34 -9.69 -3.58
C LYS A 155 11.34 -10.11 -2.51
N VAL A 156 10.13 -10.52 -2.88
CA VAL A 156 9.08 -11.02 -1.97
C VAL A 156 9.56 -12.28 -1.24
N GLU A 157 10.04 -13.29 -1.97
CA GLU A 157 10.58 -14.54 -1.38
C GLU A 157 11.69 -14.25 -0.37
N LYS A 158 12.63 -13.34 -0.73
CA LYS A 158 13.73 -12.95 0.13
C LYS A 158 13.26 -12.24 1.40
N LEU A 159 12.36 -11.27 1.26
CA LEU A 159 11.76 -10.57 2.39
C LEU A 159 10.98 -11.52 3.30
N LYS A 160 10.18 -12.44 2.71
CA LYS A 160 9.45 -13.45 3.49
C LYS A 160 10.39 -14.32 4.32
N SER A 161 11.52 -14.74 3.73
CA SER A 161 12.56 -15.48 4.46
C SER A 161 13.17 -14.67 5.61
N MET A 162 13.40 -13.37 5.44
CA MET A 162 13.91 -12.49 6.51
C MET A 162 12.91 -12.38 7.66
N ILE A 163 11.62 -12.14 7.36
CA ILE A 163 10.53 -12.03 8.33
C ILE A 163 10.40 -13.34 9.15
N VAL A 164 10.35 -14.48 8.47
CA VAL A 164 10.26 -15.81 9.12
C VAL A 164 11.48 -16.07 10.01
N LYS A 165 12.68 -15.79 9.53
CA LYS A 165 13.93 -15.97 10.30
C LYS A 165 13.95 -15.11 11.56
N ALA A 166 13.39 -13.90 11.50
CA ALA A 166 13.28 -12.98 12.63
C ALA A 166 12.11 -13.31 13.58
N GLY A 167 11.21 -14.24 13.21
CA GLY A 167 10.01 -14.58 14.01
C GLY A 167 8.97 -13.47 14.08
N LEU A 168 8.86 -12.66 13.01
CA LEU A 168 7.98 -11.49 12.97
C LEU A 168 6.69 -11.77 12.19
N ASP A 169 5.65 -10.97 12.47
CA ASP A 169 4.34 -11.03 11.80
C ASP A 169 4.16 -9.90 10.76
N THR A 170 5.27 -9.27 10.32
CA THR A 170 5.28 -8.20 9.32
C THR A 170 4.61 -8.66 8.03
N LYS A 171 3.63 -7.89 7.53
CA LYS A 171 2.94 -8.21 6.27
C LYS A 171 3.73 -7.71 5.07
N ILE A 172 3.63 -8.45 3.98
CA ILE A 172 4.18 -8.05 2.67
C ILE A 172 3.02 -7.64 1.78
N GLU A 173 3.01 -6.37 1.42
CA GLU A 173 2.09 -5.76 0.47
C GLU A 173 2.77 -5.58 -0.88
N ILE A 174 2.02 -5.79 -1.97
CA ILE A 174 2.51 -5.60 -3.34
C ILE A 174 1.71 -4.49 -4.00
N ASP A 175 2.40 -3.43 -4.39
CA ASP A 175 1.77 -2.31 -5.10
C ASP A 175 2.39 -2.09 -6.49
N GLY A 176 1.48 -2.07 -7.49
CA GLY A 176 1.79 -1.76 -8.88
C GLY A 176 1.58 -2.92 -9.87
N GLY A 177 0.72 -2.71 -10.86
CA GLY A 177 0.50 -3.65 -11.95
C GLY A 177 -0.09 -5.00 -11.57
N VAL A 178 -0.65 -5.14 -10.37
CA VAL A 178 -1.24 -6.39 -9.88
C VAL A 178 -2.54 -6.69 -10.64
N THR A 179 -2.62 -7.92 -11.16
CA THR A 179 -3.79 -8.48 -11.84
C THR A 179 -3.95 -9.95 -11.45
N SER A 180 -5.04 -10.60 -11.84
CA SER A 180 -5.23 -12.05 -11.63
C SER A 180 -4.09 -12.90 -12.20
N LYS A 181 -3.44 -12.43 -13.27
CA LYS A 181 -2.28 -13.11 -13.91
C LYS A 181 -1.10 -13.27 -12.93
N TYR A 182 -0.85 -12.27 -12.08
CA TYR A 182 0.32 -12.23 -11.19
C TYR A 182 -0.01 -12.64 -9.75
N ALA A 183 -1.28 -12.51 -9.34
CA ALA A 183 -1.72 -12.64 -7.96
C ALA A 183 -1.35 -14.00 -7.33
N ARG A 184 -1.68 -15.12 -7.96
CA ARG A 184 -1.35 -16.47 -7.43
C ARG A 184 0.14 -16.61 -7.11
N LYS A 185 1.00 -16.28 -8.07
CA LYS A 185 2.45 -16.39 -7.88
C LYS A 185 2.99 -15.45 -6.80
N LEU A 186 2.43 -14.24 -6.65
CA LEU A 186 2.79 -13.32 -5.57
C LEU A 186 2.46 -13.89 -4.19
N ILE A 187 1.27 -14.47 -4.05
CA ILE A 187 0.82 -15.13 -2.81
C ILE A 187 1.73 -16.32 -2.50
N ASP A 188 2.03 -17.15 -3.49
CA ASP A 188 2.91 -18.31 -3.33
C ASP A 188 4.34 -17.90 -2.93
N CYS A 189 4.83 -16.74 -3.37
CA CYS A 189 6.10 -16.15 -2.93
C CYS A 189 6.04 -15.58 -1.50
N GLY A 190 4.85 -15.40 -0.92
CA GLY A 190 4.67 -14.92 0.45
C GLY A 190 4.06 -13.53 0.60
N ALA A 191 3.44 -12.97 -0.44
CA ALA A 191 2.66 -11.74 -0.34
C ALA A 191 1.40 -11.96 0.51
N ASP A 192 1.12 -11.02 1.41
CA ASP A 192 -0.03 -11.04 2.32
C ASP A 192 -1.13 -10.08 1.85
N VAL A 193 -0.79 -9.00 1.13
CA VAL A 193 -1.71 -7.96 0.67
C VAL A 193 -1.45 -7.64 -0.79
N LEU A 194 -2.50 -7.53 -1.59
CA LEU A 194 -2.44 -7.17 -3.01
C LEU A 194 -3.16 -5.84 -3.24
N VAL A 195 -2.42 -4.82 -3.66
CA VAL A 195 -2.98 -3.54 -4.10
C VAL A 195 -3.37 -3.63 -5.56
N ALA A 196 -4.64 -3.36 -5.85
CA ALA A 196 -5.18 -3.43 -7.20
C ALA A 196 -5.92 -2.13 -7.56
N GLY A 197 -5.31 -1.30 -8.39
CA GLY A 197 -5.90 -0.04 -8.88
C GLY A 197 -6.62 -0.24 -10.21
N SER A 198 -5.94 0.05 -11.31
CA SER A 198 -6.53 0.03 -12.67
C SER A 198 -7.20 -1.29 -13.04
N PHE A 199 -6.72 -2.43 -12.52
CA PHE A 199 -7.33 -3.74 -12.78
C PHE A 199 -8.76 -3.84 -12.22
N VAL A 200 -9.02 -3.21 -11.06
CA VAL A 200 -10.34 -3.15 -10.44
C VAL A 200 -11.19 -2.05 -11.09
N PHE A 201 -10.74 -0.80 -11.05
CA PHE A 201 -11.56 0.35 -11.42
C PHE A 201 -11.87 0.48 -12.91
N LYS A 202 -11.08 -0.16 -13.80
CA LYS A 202 -11.36 -0.19 -15.25
C LYS A 202 -12.08 -1.46 -15.70
N SER A 203 -12.41 -2.38 -14.78
CA SER A 203 -13.19 -3.57 -15.11
C SER A 203 -14.67 -3.24 -15.30
N GLU A 204 -15.40 -4.07 -16.04
CA GLU A 204 -16.84 -3.94 -16.21
C GLU A 204 -17.61 -4.10 -14.90
N ASN A 205 -17.08 -4.92 -13.97
CA ASN A 205 -17.67 -5.15 -12.65
C ASN A 205 -16.59 -5.16 -11.56
N PRO A 206 -16.26 -4.00 -10.96
CA PRO A 206 -15.24 -3.88 -9.94
C PRO A 206 -15.46 -4.80 -8.70
N ILE A 207 -16.70 -4.95 -8.25
CA ILE A 207 -17.03 -5.81 -7.09
C ILE A 207 -16.72 -7.27 -7.40
N GLN A 208 -17.10 -7.75 -8.57
CA GLN A 208 -16.78 -9.11 -8.99
C GLN A 208 -15.26 -9.31 -9.15
N THR A 209 -14.55 -8.35 -9.74
CA THR A 209 -13.10 -8.40 -9.91
C THR A 209 -12.38 -8.50 -8.57
N ILE A 210 -12.81 -7.75 -7.54
CA ILE A 210 -12.29 -7.86 -6.17
C ILE A 210 -12.57 -9.25 -5.60
N SER A 211 -13.80 -9.78 -5.76
CA SER A 211 -14.16 -11.11 -5.26
C SER A 211 -13.35 -12.23 -5.93
N GLU A 212 -13.08 -12.11 -7.22
CA GLU A 212 -12.23 -13.05 -7.96
C GLU A 212 -10.78 -13.01 -7.46
N LEU A 213 -10.21 -11.82 -7.26
CA LEU A 213 -8.88 -11.68 -6.65
C LEU A 213 -8.83 -12.29 -5.24
N LYS A 214 -9.88 -12.12 -4.44
CA LYS A 214 -9.96 -12.62 -3.07
C LYS A 214 -10.02 -14.15 -3.00
N LYS A 215 -10.45 -14.83 -4.05
CA LYS A 215 -10.58 -16.29 -4.14
C LYS A 215 -9.34 -16.99 -4.72
N ILE A 216 -8.35 -16.26 -5.16
CA ILE A 216 -7.10 -16.80 -5.66
C ILE A 216 -6.33 -17.47 -4.51
#